data_8a76d1cb5650fa4504dfc30d699af182
#
_entry.id   8a76d1cb5650fa4504dfc30d699af182
#
_cell.length_a   1.000
_cell.length_b   1.000
_cell.length_c   1.000
_cell.angle_alpha   90.00
_cell.angle_beta   90.00
_cell.angle_gamma   90.00
#
_symmetry.space_group_name_H-M   'P 1'
#
loop_
_entity.id
_entity.type
_entity.pdbx_description
1 polymer ?
#
loop_
_entity_poly.entity_id
_entity_poly.type
_entity_poly.pdbx_seq_one_letter_code
_entity_poly.pdbx_strand_id
1 'polypeptide(L)'
;MQVHVADHPLINHKLTYLRDRRTDSPTFRRLAEELVTLLAYEATREVRTEPIDLETPVGPTTGIKLANPKPVIVPILRAGLGMLEGMVRLLPSAEVGFLGMVRDEETLEVSAYANRLPDSLHGRQVYVIDPMLATGHTLIMAFEFLRDLGADDIPAVCLIAAPEGIETVREAVKDIGIPVTLVVGAIDDHLNEQGYIVPGLGDAGDRLYGVV
;
A
#
# COMPACT_ATOMS: atom_id res chain seq x y z
N MET A 1 -6.39 -8.97 10.97
CA MET A 1 -6.10 -7.71 10.25
C MET A 1 -6.61 -6.52 11.05
N GLN A 2 -5.77 -5.49 11.23
CA GLN A 2 -6.18 -4.19 11.75
C GLN A 2 -6.50 -3.25 10.57
N VAL A 3 -7.49 -2.37 10.74
CA VAL A 3 -7.84 -1.34 9.72
C VAL A 3 -7.75 0.02 10.39
N HIS A 4 -6.93 0.88 9.84
CA HIS A 4 -6.74 2.25 10.28
C HIS A 4 -7.20 3.21 9.16
N VAL A 5 -8.29 3.91 9.41
CA VAL A 5 -8.74 5.00 8.52
C VAL A 5 -8.03 6.28 8.97
N ALA A 6 -7.25 6.86 8.09
CA ALA A 6 -6.50 8.08 8.37
C ALA A 6 -7.42 9.30 8.24
N ASP A 7 -8.26 9.52 9.26
CA ASP A 7 -9.19 10.66 9.29
C ASP A 7 -8.45 11.97 9.63
N HIS A 8 -8.01 12.63 8.57
CA HIS A 8 -7.29 13.91 8.70
C HIS A 8 -7.82 14.92 7.66
N PRO A 9 -8.07 16.19 8.03
CA PRO A 9 -8.63 17.20 7.12
C PRO A 9 -7.87 17.35 5.80
N LEU A 10 -6.54 17.25 5.79
CA LEU A 10 -5.73 17.34 4.57
C LEU A 10 -5.89 16.10 3.68
N ILE A 11 -6.09 14.92 4.26
CA ILE A 11 -6.38 13.69 3.50
C ILE A 11 -7.75 13.83 2.85
N ASN A 12 -8.77 14.21 3.61
CA ASN A 12 -10.12 14.40 3.11
C ASN A 12 -10.19 15.47 2.02
N HIS A 13 -9.47 16.59 2.19
CA HIS A 13 -9.34 17.62 1.18
C HIS A 13 -8.75 17.09 -0.14
N LYS A 14 -7.63 16.37 -0.06
CA LYS A 14 -6.96 15.82 -1.26
C LYS A 14 -7.79 14.73 -1.94
N LEU A 15 -8.46 13.86 -1.17
CA LEU A 15 -9.40 12.86 -1.69
C LEU A 15 -10.55 13.51 -2.44
N THR A 16 -11.08 14.65 -1.97
CA THR A 16 -12.15 15.39 -2.66
C THR A 16 -11.76 15.73 -4.09
N TYR A 17 -10.54 16.28 -4.29
CA TYR A 17 -10.07 16.61 -5.64
C TYR A 17 -9.63 15.38 -6.44
N LEU A 18 -9.06 14.38 -5.78
CA LEU A 18 -8.68 13.14 -6.44
C LEU A 18 -9.90 12.44 -7.06
N ARG A 19 -11.04 12.44 -6.37
CA ARG A 19 -12.30 11.83 -6.82
C ARG A 19 -12.95 12.57 -7.99
N ASP A 20 -12.75 13.89 -8.12
CA ASP A 20 -13.41 14.69 -9.14
C ASP A 20 -13.04 14.18 -10.55
N ARG A 21 -14.05 13.82 -11.34
CA ARG A 21 -13.88 13.34 -12.72
C ARG A 21 -13.18 14.35 -13.64
N ARG A 22 -13.17 15.63 -13.26
CA ARG A 22 -12.51 16.71 -14.00
C ARG A 22 -11.03 16.83 -13.70
N THR A 23 -10.54 16.15 -12.67
CA THR A 23 -9.12 16.14 -12.33
C THR A 23 -8.35 15.40 -13.42
N ASP A 24 -7.44 16.09 -14.07
CA ASP A 24 -6.59 15.55 -15.11
C ASP A 24 -5.52 14.58 -14.56
N SER A 25 -4.94 13.76 -15.41
CA SER A 25 -3.96 12.74 -14.99
C SER A 25 -2.72 13.32 -14.30
N PRO A 26 -2.11 14.44 -14.74
CA PRO A 26 -1.02 15.06 -14.00
C PRO A 26 -1.38 15.49 -12.57
N THR A 27 -2.54 16.10 -12.41
CA THR A 27 -3.04 16.50 -11.07
C THR A 27 -3.40 15.28 -10.23
N PHE A 28 -4.00 14.26 -10.85
CA PHE A 28 -4.33 13.00 -10.17
C PHE A 28 -3.06 12.32 -9.63
N ARG A 29 -2.00 12.19 -10.44
CA ARG A 29 -0.71 11.62 -10.00
C ARG A 29 -0.13 12.39 -8.81
N ARG A 30 -0.09 13.72 -8.89
CA ARG A 30 0.41 14.56 -7.81
C ARG A 30 -0.41 14.38 -6.51
N LEU A 31 -1.72 14.36 -6.60
CA LEU A 31 -2.60 14.16 -5.44
C LEU A 31 -2.43 12.77 -4.84
N ALA A 32 -2.29 11.73 -5.66
CA ALA A 32 -2.03 10.36 -5.20
C ALA A 32 -0.69 10.28 -4.45
N GLU A 33 0.37 10.89 -4.98
CA GLU A 33 1.68 10.96 -4.33
C GLU A 33 1.62 11.69 -2.98
N GLU A 34 0.94 12.84 -2.93
CA GLU A 34 0.76 13.61 -1.70
C GLU A 34 -0.05 12.86 -0.65
N LEU A 35 -1.12 12.17 -1.07
CA LEU A 35 -1.95 11.32 -0.19
C LEU A 35 -1.14 10.16 0.37
N VAL A 36 -0.42 9.45 -0.49
CA VAL A 36 0.41 8.33 -0.06
C VAL A 36 1.44 8.76 0.97
N THR A 37 2.06 9.94 0.82
CA THR A 37 3.02 10.43 1.82
C THR A 37 2.38 10.57 3.20
N LEU A 38 1.13 11.05 3.27
CA LEU A 38 0.40 11.17 4.54
C LEU A 38 -0.01 9.80 5.09
N LEU A 39 -0.50 8.92 4.25
CA LEU A 39 -0.90 7.55 4.64
C LEU A 39 0.31 6.70 5.05
N ALA A 40 1.44 6.86 4.37
CA ALA A 40 2.70 6.20 4.71
C ALA A 40 3.21 6.62 6.10
N TYR A 41 3.05 7.89 6.46
CA TYR A 41 3.36 8.35 7.82
C TYR A 41 2.57 7.59 8.88
N GLU A 42 1.27 7.36 8.64
CA GLU A 42 0.44 6.54 9.52
C GLU A 42 0.85 5.05 9.48
N ALA A 43 1.12 4.51 8.30
CA ALA A 43 1.49 3.11 8.13
C ALA A 43 2.85 2.75 8.76
N THR A 44 3.72 3.74 8.94
CA THR A 44 5.06 3.55 9.50
C THR A 44 5.14 3.78 11.00
N ARG A 45 4.01 3.89 11.73
CA ARG A 45 4.00 4.07 13.18
C ARG A 45 4.73 2.97 13.94
N GLU A 46 4.66 1.74 13.43
CA GLU A 46 5.31 0.55 14.00
C GLU A 46 6.57 0.13 13.20
N VAL A 47 7.19 1.09 12.47
CA VAL A 47 8.44 0.79 11.77
C VAL A 47 9.52 0.41 12.76
N ARG A 48 10.25 -0.68 12.48
CA ARG A 48 11.27 -1.20 13.38
C ARG A 48 12.47 -0.28 13.47
N THR A 49 12.87 0.02 14.70
CA THR A 49 14.01 0.89 14.99
C THR A 49 14.98 0.22 15.96
N GLU A 50 16.21 0.69 15.95
CA GLU A 50 17.26 0.26 16.87
C GLU A 50 18.06 1.47 17.39
N PRO A 51 18.63 1.39 18.60
CA PRO A 51 19.45 2.49 19.13
C PRO A 51 20.74 2.68 18.34
N ILE A 52 21.22 3.92 18.33
CA ILE A 52 22.53 4.30 17.78
C ILE A 52 23.19 5.34 18.67
N ASP A 53 24.41 5.08 19.09
CA ASP A 53 25.22 6.08 19.78
C ASP A 53 25.78 7.08 18.75
N LEU A 54 25.69 8.34 19.08
CA LEU A 54 26.17 9.43 18.23
C LEU A 54 26.70 10.59 19.07
N GLU A 55 27.42 11.48 18.45
CA GLU A 55 27.90 12.70 19.05
C GLU A 55 27.24 13.92 18.37
N THR A 56 26.62 14.77 19.17
CA THR A 56 26.09 16.05 18.71
C THR A 56 27.18 17.11 18.84
N PRO A 57 27.02 18.32 18.28
CA PRO A 57 27.97 19.41 18.50
C PRO A 57 28.18 19.82 19.98
N VAL A 58 27.31 19.32 20.88
CA VAL A 58 27.35 19.67 22.32
C VAL A 58 27.83 18.51 23.18
N GLY A 59 27.68 17.26 22.73
CA GLY A 59 28.12 16.08 23.48
C GLY A 59 27.50 14.77 22.99
N PRO A 60 27.90 13.64 23.60
CA PRO A 60 27.43 12.32 23.23
C PRO A 60 25.98 12.12 23.63
N THR A 61 25.25 11.32 22.83
CA THR A 61 23.86 10.91 23.10
C THR A 61 23.54 9.60 22.39
N THR A 62 22.41 8.98 22.73
CA THR A 62 21.85 7.84 22.03
C THR A 62 20.60 8.27 21.29
N GLY A 63 20.56 8.03 19.99
CA GLY A 63 19.40 8.26 19.11
C GLY A 63 18.78 6.92 18.67
N ILE A 64 17.85 6.99 17.72
CA ILE A 64 17.25 5.84 17.06
C ILE A 64 17.47 5.92 15.56
N LYS A 65 17.65 4.78 14.92
CA LYS A 65 17.68 4.62 13.46
C LYS A 65 16.77 3.46 13.03
N LEU A 66 16.43 3.40 11.74
CA LEU A 66 15.71 2.24 11.22
C LEU A 66 16.55 0.97 11.41
N ALA A 67 15.92 -0.09 11.94
CA ALA A 67 16.55 -1.37 12.16
C ALA A 67 16.94 -2.07 10.83
N ASN A 68 17.82 -3.05 10.92
CA ASN A 68 18.11 -3.97 9.83
C ASN A 68 17.42 -5.33 10.08
N PRO A 69 17.05 -6.06 9.03
CA PRO A 69 17.08 -5.66 7.60
C PRO A 69 16.11 -4.52 7.30
N LYS A 70 16.44 -3.70 6.29
CA LYS A 70 15.59 -2.56 5.88
C LYS A 70 14.23 -3.03 5.39
N PRO A 71 13.16 -2.23 5.57
CA PRO A 71 11.84 -2.54 5.04
C PRO A 71 11.87 -2.60 3.51
N VAL A 72 10.88 -3.29 2.93
CA VAL A 72 10.66 -3.37 1.49
C VAL A 72 9.34 -2.68 1.14
N ILE A 73 9.33 -1.88 0.08
CA ILE A 73 8.13 -1.29 -0.50
C ILE A 73 7.76 -2.09 -1.73
N VAL A 74 6.51 -2.54 -1.81
CA VAL A 74 6.00 -3.37 -2.90
C VAL A 74 4.76 -2.74 -3.53
N PRO A 75 4.92 -1.94 -4.60
CA PRO A 75 3.79 -1.50 -5.39
C PRO A 75 3.19 -2.68 -6.15
N ILE A 76 1.87 -2.82 -6.09
CA ILE A 76 1.13 -3.74 -6.95
C ILE A 76 0.98 -3.09 -8.32
N LEU A 77 1.60 -3.70 -9.32
CA LEU A 77 1.60 -3.18 -10.68
C LEU A 77 0.21 -3.33 -11.32
N ARG A 78 -0.22 -2.40 -12.15
CA ARG A 78 0.42 -1.13 -12.56
C ARG A 78 0.12 0.04 -11.63
N ALA A 79 -1.08 0.11 -11.06
CA ALA A 79 -1.61 1.31 -10.38
C ALA A 79 -0.81 1.72 -9.13
N GLY A 80 -0.24 0.76 -8.39
CA GLY A 80 0.61 1.03 -7.23
C GLY A 80 1.88 1.83 -7.53
N LEU A 81 2.35 1.84 -8.80
CA LEU A 81 3.48 2.70 -9.19
C LEU A 81 3.21 4.19 -8.97
N GLY A 82 1.96 4.63 -9.13
CA GLY A 82 1.57 6.02 -8.86
C GLY A 82 1.70 6.44 -7.39
N MET A 83 1.93 5.48 -6.50
CA MET A 83 2.10 5.69 -5.06
C MET A 83 3.57 5.59 -4.61
N LEU A 84 4.45 5.07 -5.47
CA LEU A 84 5.81 4.69 -5.06
C LEU A 84 6.65 5.88 -4.58
N GLU A 85 6.64 6.98 -5.32
CA GLU A 85 7.44 8.17 -4.98
C GLU A 85 7.08 8.75 -3.61
N GLY A 86 5.78 8.79 -3.27
CA GLY A 86 5.33 9.25 -1.96
C GLY A 86 5.83 8.38 -0.82
N MET A 87 5.89 7.06 -1.03
CA MET A 87 6.39 6.10 -0.04
C MET A 87 7.91 6.17 0.11
N VAL A 88 8.66 6.19 -1.00
CA VAL A 88 10.13 6.26 -1.01
C VAL A 88 10.62 7.58 -0.41
N ARG A 89 9.89 8.67 -0.61
CA ARG A 89 10.23 9.96 0.00
C ARG A 89 10.21 9.89 1.53
N LEU A 90 9.31 9.11 2.11
CA LEU A 90 9.24 8.93 3.56
C LEU A 90 10.25 7.89 4.06
N LEU A 91 10.45 6.80 3.31
CA LEU A 91 11.37 5.71 3.64
C LEU A 91 12.50 5.59 2.58
N PRO A 92 13.41 6.58 2.48
CA PRO A 92 14.41 6.62 1.41
C PRO A 92 15.44 5.49 1.46
N SER A 93 15.57 4.80 2.58
CA SER A 93 16.48 3.67 2.75
C SER A 93 15.79 2.31 2.55
N ALA A 94 14.49 2.28 2.28
CA ALA A 94 13.77 1.04 1.98
C ALA A 94 14.20 0.49 0.61
N GLU A 95 14.23 -0.81 0.48
CA GLU A 95 14.35 -1.46 -0.83
C GLU A 95 12.99 -1.45 -1.54
N VAL A 96 13.01 -1.48 -2.86
CA VAL A 96 11.79 -1.52 -3.67
C VAL A 96 11.75 -2.85 -4.41
N GLY A 97 10.66 -3.59 -4.20
CA GLY A 97 10.32 -4.75 -5.00
C GLY A 97 9.10 -4.46 -5.87
N PHE A 98 8.92 -5.23 -6.93
CA PHE A 98 7.78 -5.05 -7.84
C PHE A 98 7.00 -6.36 -7.96
N LEU A 99 5.69 -6.29 -7.77
CA LEU A 99 4.80 -7.42 -7.90
C LEU A 99 3.65 -7.05 -8.84
N GLY A 100 3.57 -7.77 -9.97
CA GLY A 100 2.47 -7.69 -10.90
C GLY A 100 1.75 -9.01 -10.94
N MET A 101 0.45 -9.00 -10.68
CA MET A 101 -0.38 -10.18 -10.61
C MET A 101 -1.52 -10.08 -11.63
N VAL A 102 -1.83 -11.17 -12.28
CA VAL A 102 -2.96 -11.31 -13.17
C VAL A 102 -3.72 -12.57 -12.80
N ARG A 103 -5.03 -12.47 -12.85
CA ARG A 103 -5.90 -13.62 -12.73
C ARG A 103 -6.32 -14.03 -14.13
N ASP A 104 -6.14 -15.29 -14.45
CA ASP A 104 -6.67 -15.87 -15.68
C ASP A 104 -8.20 -15.91 -15.60
N GLU A 105 -8.88 -15.41 -16.64
CA GLU A 105 -10.34 -15.29 -16.65
C GLU A 105 -11.04 -16.64 -16.85
N GLU A 106 -10.38 -17.63 -17.47
CA GLU A 106 -10.94 -18.93 -17.73
C GLU A 106 -10.65 -19.94 -16.61
N THR A 107 -9.38 -20.00 -16.19
CA THR A 107 -8.92 -20.96 -15.17
C THR A 107 -9.08 -20.44 -13.74
N LEU A 108 -9.25 -19.14 -13.57
CA LEU A 108 -9.22 -18.41 -12.29
C LEU A 108 -7.90 -18.54 -11.54
N GLU A 109 -6.89 -19.14 -12.17
CA GLU A 109 -5.55 -19.22 -11.61
C GLU A 109 -4.89 -17.86 -11.60
N VAL A 110 -4.10 -17.64 -10.57
CA VAL A 110 -3.33 -16.41 -10.39
C VAL A 110 -1.88 -16.66 -10.76
N SER A 111 -1.34 -15.81 -11.59
CA SER A 111 0.07 -15.82 -11.94
C SER A 111 0.71 -14.45 -11.72
N ALA A 112 1.96 -14.44 -11.29
CA ALA A 112 2.76 -13.23 -11.24
C ALA A 112 3.39 -13.01 -12.63
N TYR A 113 2.95 -11.98 -13.35
CA TYR A 113 3.58 -11.58 -14.62
C TYR A 113 4.82 -10.72 -14.42
N ALA A 114 4.99 -10.16 -13.23
CA ALA A 114 6.18 -9.43 -12.81
C ALA A 114 6.49 -9.77 -11.37
N ASN A 115 7.69 -10.29 -11.13
CA ASN A 115 8.23 -10.55 -9.82
C ASN A 115 9.69 -10.05 -9.79
N ARG A 116 9.91 -8.97 -9.06
CA ARG A 116 11.23 -8.39 -8.78
C ARG A 116 11.31 -8.09 -7.29
N LEU A 117 11.29 -9.15 -6.50
CA LEU A 117 11.41 -9.12 -5.05
C LEU A 117 12.75 -9.72 -4.62
N PRO A 118 13.26 -9.41 -3.42
CA PRO A 118 14.35 -10.15 -2.81
C PRO A 118 14.00 -11.65 -2.70
N ASP A 119 15.00 -12.51 -2.78
CA ASP A 119 14.82 -13.97 -2.66
C ASP A 119 14.25 -14.40 -1.30
N SER A 120 14.40 -13.56 -0.28
CA SER A 120 13.87 -13.78 1.06
C SER A 120 13.44 -12.45 1.71
N LEU A 121 12.29 -12.50 2.37
CA LEU A 121 11.73 -11.38 3.12
C LEU A 121 11.79 -11.60 4.64
N HIS A 122 12.48 -12.65 5.10
CA HIS A 122 12.58 -12.95 6.54
C HIS A 122 13.12 -11.78 7.36
N GLY A 123 12.41 -11.47 8.45
CA GLY A 123 12.75 -10.37 9.35
C GLY A 123 12.44 -8.97 8.79
N ARG A 124 11.79 -8.87 7.64
CA ARG A 124 11.51 -7.58 6.98
C ARG A 124 10.04 -7.20 7.11
N GLN A 125 9.80 -5.92 7.34
CA GLN A 125 8.47 -5.32 7.15
C GLN A 125 8.27 -5.03 5.66
N VAL A 126 7.12 -5.44 5.11
CA VAL A 126 6.82 -5.32 3.68
C VAL A 126 5.62 -4.41 3.49
N TYR A 127 5.86 -3.18 3.06
CA TYR A 127 4.83 -2.19 2.79
C TYR A 127 4.24 -2.40 1.40
N VAL A 128 3.05 -2.97 1.33
CA VAL A 128 2.30 -3.13 0.08
C VAL A 128 1.53 -1.85 -0.20
N ILE A 129 1.62 -1.35 -1.43
CA ILE A 129 0.91 -0.15 -1.87
C ILE A 129 0.07 -0.43 -3.11
N ASP A 130 -1.24 -0.16 -3.00
CA ASP A 130 -2.23 -0.32 -4.07
C ASP A 130 -3.31 0.77 -3.89
N PRO A 131 -3.66 1.56 -4.91
CA PRO A 131 -4.58 2.68 -4.75
C PRO A 131 -5.96 2.29 -4.21
N MET A 132 -6.45 1.12 -4.56
CA MET A 132 -7.85 0.76 -4.29
C MET A 132 -7.98 -0.67 -3.76
N LEU A 133 -8.58 -0.81 -2.58
CA LEU A 133 -9.07 -2.09 -2.10
C LEU A 133 -10.55 -2.23 -2.49
N ALA A 134 -10.81 -2.76 -3.70
CA ALA A 134 -12.16 -3.04 -4.18
C ALA A 134 -12.64 -4.42 -3.69
N THR A 135 -12.43 -5.49 -4.45
CA THR A 135 -12.84 -6.86 -4.07
C THR A 135 -11.90 -7.55 -3.09
N GLY A 136 -10.66 -7.08 -2.99
CA GLY A 136 -9.63 -7.63 -2.10
C GLY A 136 -8.77 -8.75 -2.68
N HIS A 137 -9.16 -9.37 -3.79
CA HIS A 137 -8.45 -10.52 -4.33
C HIS A 137 -6.98 -10.25 -4.65
N THR A 138 -6.68 -9.09 -5.25
CA THR A 138 -5.30 -8.71 -5.59
C THR A 138 -4.41 -8.63 -4.34
N LEU A 139 -4.90 -8.01 -3.26
CA LEU A 139 -4.13 -7.90 -2.02
C LEU A 139 -3.96 -9.26 -1.34
N ILE A 140 -4.99 -10.12 -1.34
CA ILE A 140 -4.89 -11.48 -0.79
C ILE A 140 -3.78 -12.25 -1.47
N MET A 141 -3.77 -12.27 -2.80
CA MET A 141 -2.75 -12.94 -3.59
C MET A 141 -1.35 -12.39 -3.32
N ALA A 142 -1.23 -11.06 -3.20
CA ALA A 142 0.03 -10.43 -2.86
C ALA A 142 0.51 -10.86 -1.46
N PHE A 143 -0.38 -10.91 -0.47
CA PHE A 143 -0.04 -11.31 0.89
C PHE A 143 0.39 -12.78 0.98
N GLU A 144 -0.31 -13.68 0.28
CA GLU A 144 0.08 -15.09 0.18
C GLU A 144 1.47 -15.24 -0.43
N PHE A 145 1.71 -14.57 -1.55
CA PHE A 145 3.00 -14.60 -2.23
C PHE A 145 4.14 -14.05 -1.35
N LEU A 146 3.91 -12.93 -0.66
CA LEU A 146 4.90 -12.32 0.23
C LEU A 146 5.15 -13.18 1.48
N ARG A 147 4.11 -13.83 2.03
CA ARG A 147 4.23 -14.81 3.10
C ARG A 147 5.14 -15.96 2.69
N ASP A 148 4.94 -16.50 1.49
CA ASP A 148 5.72 -17.63 0.99
C ASP A 148 7.20 -17.29 0.77
N LEU A 149 7.52 -15.99 0.56
CA LEU A 149 8.88 -15.46 0.59
C LEU A 149 9.41 -15.16 2.00
N GLY A 150 8.60 -15.39 3.03
CA GLY A 150 8.98 -15.23 4.43
C GLY A 150 8.71 -13.86 5.05
N ALA A 151 7.83 -13.03 4.45
CA ALA A 151 7.36 -11.81 5.10
C ALA A 151 6.65 -12.15 6.41
N ASP A 152 6.96 -11.42 7.47
CA ASP A 152 6.42 -11.64 8.81
C ASP A 152 5.52 -10.51 9.32
N ASP A 153 5.43 -9.40 8.57
CA ASP A 153 4.60 -8.23 8.89
C ASP A 153 4.35 -7.43 7.60
N ILE A 154 3.07 -7.24 7.25
CA ILE A 154 2.68 -6.58 6.00
C ILE A 154 1.71 -5.42 6.26
N PRO A 155 2.22 -4.19 6.46
CA PRO A 155 1.41 -2.99 6.32
C PRO A 155 0.99 -2.79 4.85
N ALA A 156 -0.31 -2.57 4.62
CA ALA A 156 -0.85 -2.22 3.31
C ALA A 156 -1.42 -0.80 3.31
N VAL A 157 -1.18 -0.06 2.25
CA VAL A 157 -1.63 1.33 2.09
C VAL A 157 -2.51 1.44 0.85
N CYS A 158 -3.76 1.90 1.05
CA CYS A 158 -4.70 2.18 -0.02
C CYS A 158 -5.24 3.61 0.08
N LEU A 159 -5.54 4.25 -1.05
CA LEU A 159 -6.17 5.58 -1.04
C LEU A 159 -7.63 5.47 -0.59
N ILE A 160 -8.35 4.48 -1.13
CA ILE A 160 -9.74 4.18 -0.78
C ILE A 160 -9.98 2.67 -0.70
N ALA A 161 -11.01 2.28 0.04
CA ALA A 161 -11.43 0.89 0.16
C ALA A 161 -12.95 0.74 0.15
N ALA A 162 -13.44 -0.42 -0.27
CA ALA A 162 -14.82 -0.85 -0.09
C ALA A 162 -14.96 -1.76 1.14
N PRO A 163 -16.09 -1.71 1.87
CA PRO A 163 -16.36 -2.59 3.01
C PRO A 163 -16.24 -4.08 2.65
N GLU A 164 -16.76 -4.46 1.49
CA GLU A 164 -16.75 -5.84 0.99
C GLU A 164 -15.32 -6.35 0.81
N GLY A 165 -14.44 -5.53 0.21
CA GLY A 165 -13.03 -5.89 0.04
C GLY A 165 -12.29 -6.01 1.37
N ILE A 166 -12.56 -5.10 2.31
CA ILE A 166 -11.98 -5.17 3.66
C ILE A 166 -12.37 -6.48 4.35
N GLU A 167 -13.64 -6.88 4.25
CA GLU A 167 -14.10 -8.11 4.88
C GLU A 167 -13.50 -9.35 4.22
N THR A 168 -13.46 -9.39 2.87
CA THR A 168 -12.83 -10.47 2.12
C THR A 168 -11.36 -10.65 2.51
N VAL A 169 -10.60 -9.57 2.58
CA VAL A 169 -9.18 -9.60 3.02
C VAL A 169 -9.07 -10.00 4.49
N ARG A 170 -9.96 -9.51 5.36
CA ARG A 170 -9.96 -9.86 6.79
C ARG A 170 -10.12 -11.36 7.03
N GLU A 171 -11.02 -12.00 6.29
CA GLU A 171 -11.22 -13.45 6.38
C GLU A 171 -9.98 -14.21 5.87
N ALA A 172 -9.46 -13.86 4.70
CA ALA A 172 -8.28 -14.52 4.12
C ALA A 172 -7.02 -14.40 5.01
N VAL A 173 -6.81 -13.26 5.63
CA VAL A 173 -5.65 -13.04 6.51
C VAL A 173 -5.62 -13.97 7.73
N LYS A 174 -6.77 -14.50 8.16
CA LYS A 174 -6.81 -15.52 9.23
C LYS A 174 -6.06 -16.79 8.84
N ASP A 175 -6.22 -17.22 7.58
CA ASP A 175 -5.58 -18.42 7.04
C ASP A 175 -4.13 -18.14 6.60
N ILE A 176 -3.84 -16.93 6.15
CA ILE A 176 -2.49 -16.48 5.79
C ILE A 176 -1.56 -16.51 7.03
N GLY A 177 -2.08 -16.16 8.21
CA GLY A 177 -1.39 -16.36 9.47
C GLY A 177 -0.28 -15.33 9.79
N ILE A 178 -0.23 -14.21 9.07
CA ILE A 178 0.72 -13.11 9.36
C ILE A 178 -0.03 -11.83 9.75
N PRO A 179 0.58 -10.94 10.56
CA PRO A 179 0.01 -9.64 10.86
C PRO A 179 -0.13 -8.79 9.58
N VAL A 180 -1.32 -8.24 9.38
CA VAL A 180 -1.62 -7.28 8.31
C VAL A 180 -2.28 -6.06 8.92
N THR A 181 -1.75 -4.88 8.61
CA THR A 181 -2.35 -3.59 8.97
C THR A 181 -2.71 -2.84 7.68
N LEU A 182 -4.00 -2.60 7.46
CA LEU A 182 -4.47 -1.77 6.36
C LEU A 182 -4.58 -0.32 6.82
N VAL A 183 -3.87 0.58 6.16
CA VAL A 183 -4.03 2.03 6.30
C VAL A 183 -4.72 2.56 5.06
N VAL A 184 -5.82 3.26 5.25
CA VAL A 184 -6.65 3.74 4.14
C VAL A 184 -7.12 5.18 4.37
N GLY A 185 -7.17 5.96 3.29
CA GLY A 185 -7.61 7.36 3.35
C GLY A 185 -9.12 7.50 3.56
N ALA A 186 -9.92 6.61 2.98
CA ALA A 186 -11.37 6.54 3.21
C ALA A 186 -11.91 5.14 2.95
N ILE A 187 -12.98 4.78 3.66
CA ILE A 187 -13.83 3.63 3.33
C ILE A 187 -15.08 4.18 2.68
N ASP A 188 -15.37 3.72 1.47
CA ASP A 188 -16.52 4.15 0.67
C ASP A 188 -17.76 3.26 0.94
N ASP A 189 -18.88 3.55 0.27
CA ASP A 189 -20.17 2.97 0.64
C ASP A 189 -20.26 1.47 0.29
N HIS A 190 -19.92 1.09 -0.96
CA HIS A 190 -20.07 -0.29 -1.45
C HIS A 190 -19.37 -0.49 -2.80
N LEU A 191 -19.40 -1.74 -3.30
CA LEU A 191 -19.07 -2.09 -4.69
C LEU A 191 -20.33 -2.12 -5.56
N ASN A 192 -20.27 -1.56 -6.76
CA ASN A 192 -21.34 -1.75 -7.74
C ASN A 192 -21.26 -3.14 -8.40
N GLU A 193 -22.22 -3.45 -9.29
CA GLU A 193 -22.29 -4.74 -10.00
C GLU A 193 -21.06 -5.08 -10.85
N GLN A 194 -20.29 -4.06 -11.27
CA GLN A 194 -19.07 -4.21 -12.03
C GLN A 194 -17.81 -4.28 -11.15
N GLY A 195 -17.97 -4.24 -9.81
CA GLY A 195 -16.87 -4.29 -8.86
C GLY A 195 -16.14 -2.96 -8.64
N TYR A 196 -16.69 -1.83 -9.10
CA TYR A 196 -16.15 -0.52 -8.80
C TYR A 196 -16.62 0.00 -7.44
N ILE A 197 -15.71 0.66 -6.74
CA ILE A 197 -16.01 1.35 -5.47
C ILE A 197 -16.93 2.53 -5.73
N VAL A 198 -17.98 2.69 -4.92
CA VAL A 198 -18.95 3.79 -4.99
C VAL A 198 -18.91 4.59 -3.68
N PRO A 199 -18.76 5.93 -3.71
CA PRO A 199 -18.61 6.81 -4.87
C PRO A 199 -17.28 6.67 -5.61
N GLY A 200 -16.24 6.13 -4.98
CA GLY A 200 -14.97 5.78 -5.61
C GLY A 200 -14.19 6.95 -6.20
N LEU A 201 -13.34 6.62 -7.16
CA LEU A 201 -12.54 7.56 -7.94
C LEU A 201 -12.38 7.12 -9.42
N GLY A 202 -13.15 6.10 -9.85
CA GLY A 202 -13.00 5.45 -11.16
C GLY A 202 -11.89 4.39 -11.15
N ASP A 203 -11.36 4.04 -12.32
CA ASP A 203 -10.18 3.19 -12.43
C ASP A 203 -8.91 3.99 -12.17
N ALA A 204 -8.13 3.59 -11.16
CA ALA A 204 -6.91 4.30 -10.77
C ALA A 204 -5.81 4.18 -11.83
N GLY A 205 -5.70 3.03 -12.52
CA GLY A 205 -4.73 2.83 -13.58
C GLY A 205 -4.98 3.77 -14.75
N ASP A 206 -6.24 3.84 -15.20
CA ASP A 206 -6.65 4.75 -16.28
C ASP A 206 -6.45 6.21 -15.89
N ARG A 207 -6.78 6.58 -14.65
CA ARG A 207 -6.59 7.94 -14.15
C ARG A 207 -5.12 8.34 -14.02
N LEU A 208 -4.25 7.37 -13.69
CA LEU A 208 -2.80 7.60 -13.57
C LEU A 208 -2.10 7.63 -14.93
N TYR A 209 -2.45 6.71 -15.84
CA TYR A 209 -1.65 6.43 -17.03
C TYR A 209 -2.39 6.62 -18.35
N GLY A 210 -3.68 6.88 -18.31
CA GLY A 210 -4.55 6.90 -19.49
C GLY A 210 -5.12 5.52 -19.81
N VAL A 211 -6.17 5.53 -20.61
CA VAL A 211 -6.79 4.28 -21.12
C VAL A 211 -5.86 3.68 -22.17
N VAL A 212 -5.52 2.41 -22.02
CA VAL A 212 -4.66 1.63 -22.93
C VAL A 212 -5.50 0.65 -23.72
#